data_4f0eb880d3811148cbad8c24a0e75782
#
_entry.id   4f0eb880d3811148cbad8c24a0e75782
#
_cell.length_a   1.000
_cell.length_b   1.000
_cell.length_c   1.000
_cell.angle_alpha   90.00
_cell.angle_beta   90.00
_cell.angle_gamma   90.00
#
_symmetry.space_group_name_H-M   'P 1'
#
loop_
_entity.id
_entity.type
_entity.pdbx_description
1 polymer ?
#
loop_
_entity_poly.entity_id
_entity_poly.type
_entity_poly.pdbx_seq_one_letter_code
_entity_poly.pdbx_strand_id
1 'polypeptide(L)'
;KEILMAIESVTDVVPTPWLIDESILDKHKIDKLLHGDDNSNDIDKNRLEIIKRTKGISSSSIRKKAASSITQIKNKKLMLTPGPASILHDNLDYLGPMFGRGDDEYTEMSEKVIDWVRELSGQDQVIYAQGSATFGLELALHSFVKGKVLLISTGYYSDRLERLLPPKCDISICNYEELDGVQGSYDWVLCAYTETSVAFKVDLDLVKKKSNSLKAKLFVDATGSIGLEDFHEYADLMAFSSCKGLLGLTGASFVAFKKSLLKQSLDKFYFNLDTHKEKMVTGPYHAIASLYGVIDNHDLYKKRIMNSKNYILTKYKGIVRPSNQPALCTYLEGKLEALDDNIVLYSPRSELSGSVICHFGEIHTSSINLDKRIKVTC
;
A
#
# COMPACT_ATOMS: atom_id res chain seq x y z
N LYS A 1 -12.76 29.43 -13.81
CA LYS A 1 -13.15 30.85 -13.68
C LYS A 1 -13.04 31.29 -12.22
N GLU A 2 -13.65 30.61 -11.27
CA GLU A 2 -13.69 30.98 -9.85
C GLU A 2 -12.30 31.17 -9.22
N ILE A 3 -11.37 30.25 -9.46
CA ILE A 3 -9.99 30.33 -8.96
C ILE A 3 -9.28 31.57 -9.43
N LEU A 4 -9.44 31.98 -10.70
CA LEU A 4 -8.82 33.18 -11.24
C LEU A 4 -9.50 34.43 -10.69
N MET A 5 -10.80 34.42 -10.49
CA MET A 5 -11.55 35.54 -9.88
C MET A 5 -11.22 35.76 -8.40
N ALA A 6 -10.65 34.74 -7.71
CA ALA A 6 -10.19 34.90 -6.33
C ALA A 6 -8.88 35.66 -6.18
N ILE A 7 -8.20 36.01 -7.28
CA ILE A 7 -6.99 36.81 -7.27
C ILE A 7 -7.40 38.29 -7.19
N GLU A 8 -6.95 39.01 -6.16
CA GLU A 8 -7.33 40.39 -5.86
C GLU A 8 -7.17 41.35 -7.05
N SER A 9 -6.19 41.12 -7.91
CA SER A 9 -5.91 41.96 -9.10
C SER A 9 -6.72 41.56 -10.35
N VAL A 10 -7.57 40.55 -10.27
CA VAL A 10 -8.37 40.06 -11.40
C VAL A 10 -9.77 40.66 -11.36
N THR A 11 -10.10 41.51 -12.32
CA THR A 11 -11.39 42.19 -12.41
C THR A 11 -12.44 41.31 -13.09
N ASP A 12 -12.07 40.59 -14.16
CA ASP A 12 -12.97 39.66 -14.86
C ASP A 12 -12.19 38.53 -15.56
N VAL A 13 -12.87 37.41 -15.81
CA VAL A 13 -12.34 36.26 -16.53
C VAL A 13 -13.30 35.88 -17.65
N VAL A 14 -12.84 36.07 -18.88
CA VAL A 14 -13.63 35.83 -20.09
C VAL A 14 -12.99 34.72 -20.94
N PRO A 15 -13.78 33.84 -21.57
CA PRO A 15 -13.27 32.90 -22.53
C PRO A 15 -12.83 33.63 -23.81
N THR A 16 -11.65 33.26 -24.32
CA THR A 16 -11.11 33.79 -25.58
C THR A 16 -10.74 32.61 -26.51
N PRO A 17 -10.67 32.84 -27.84
CA PRO A 17 -10.02 31.88 -28.72
C PRO A 17 -8.53 31.75 -28.38
N TRP A 18 -7.88 30.72 -28.95
CA TRP A 18 -6.46 30.45 -28.74
C TRP A 18 -5.56 31.63 -29.21
N LEU A 19 -5.90 32.23 -30.36
CA LEU A 19 -5.26 33.44 -30.86
C LEU A 19 -6.14 34.66 -30.56
N ILE A 20 -5.56 35.66 -29.96
CA ILE A 20 -6.20 36.94 -29.63
C ILE A 20 -5.82 37.97 -30.71
N ASP A 21 -6.79 38.72 -31.20
CA ASP A 21 -6.62 39.81 -32.15
C ASP A 21 -7.10 41.14 -31.57
N GLU A 22 -6.90 42.21 -32.32
CA GLU A 22 -7.29 43.58 -31.94
C GLU A 22 -8.79 43.70 -31.63
N SER A 23 -9.63 42.94 -32.34
CA SER A 23 -11.08 43.01 -32.15
C SER A 23 -11.51 42.51 -30.76
N ILE A 24 -10.79 41.55 -30.23
CA ILE A 24 -11.01 41.03 -28.88
C ILE A 24 -10.59 42.06 -27.83
N LEU A 25 -9.45 42.70 -28.04
CA LEU A 25 -8.98 43.78 -27.15
C LEU A 25 -9.98 44.92 -27.09
N ASP A 26 -10.48 45.35 -28.26
CA ASP A 26 -11.45 46.45 -28.37
C ASP A 26 -12.80 46.07 -27.75
N LYS A 27 -13.29 44.86 -28.02
CA LYS A 27 -14.52 44.32 -27.46
C LYS A 27 -14.52 44.33 -25.92
N HIS A 28 -13.40 44.01 -25.32
CA HIS A 28 -13.25 43.93 -23.86
C HIS A 28 -12.62 45.19 -23.25
N LYS A 29 -12.39 46.22 -24.05
CA LYS A 29 -11.78 47.53 -23.63
C LYS A 29 -10.43 47.31 -22.94
N ILE A 30 -9.57 46.48 -23.55
CA ILE A 30 -8.26 46.17 -23.04
C ILE A 30 -7.23 47.09 -23.71
N ASP A 31 -6.48 47.82 -22.94
CA ASP A 31 -5.45 48.75 -23.43
C ASP A 31 -4.20 47.98 -23.89
N LYS A 32 -3.78 46.96 -23.13
CA LYS A 32 -2.59 46.19 -23.42
C LYS A 32 -2.79 44.68 -23.20
N LEU A 33 -2.29 43.86 -24.11
CA LEU A 33 -2.12 42.45 -23.96
C LEU A 33 -0.73 42.16 -23.35
N LEU A 34 -0.70 41.53 -22.16
CA LEU A 34 0.51 40.97 -21.57
C LEU A 34 0.62 39.49 -21.92
N HIS A 35 1.70 39.08 -22.56
CA HIS A 35 1.90 37.69 -22.98
C HIS A 35 3.33 37.26 -22.72
N GLY A 36 3.55 35.91 -22.65
CA GLY A 36 4.88 35.34 -22.56
C GLY A 36 5.71 35.51 -23.85
N ASP A 37 6.98 35.18 -23.80
CA ASP A 37 7.92 35.23 -24.91
C ASP A 37 7.63 34.21 -26.04
N ASP A 38 6.62 33.36 -25.86
CA ASP A 38 6.05 32.41 -26.83
C ASP A 38 4.81 32.99 -27.54
N ASN A 39 4.63 34.32 -27.52
CA ASN A 39 3.50 34.97 -28.15
C ASN A 39 3.43 34.71 -29.65
N SER A 40 2.26 34.31 -30.13
CA SER A 40 1.91 34.14 -31.55
C SER A 40 0.69 34.98 -31.97
N ASN A 41 0.22 35.86 -31.08
CA ASN A 41 -0.89 36.76 -31.38
C ASN A 41 -0.40 37.93 -32.26
N ASP A 42 -1.20 38.29 -33.26
CA ASP A 42 -0.95 39.40 -34.16
C ASP A 42 -1.62 40.66 -33.57
N ILE A 43 -0.90 41.34 -32.69
CA ILE A 43 -1.33 42.54 -31.94
C ILE A 43 -0.35 43.66 -32.20
N ASP A 44 -0.84 44.91 -32.33
CA ASP A 44 -0.01 46.10 -32.46
C ASP A 44 1.01 46.18 -31.31
N LYS A 45 2.26 46.48 -31.66
CA LYS A 45 3.39 46.55 -30.71
C LYS A 45 3.16 47.52 -29.56
N ASN A 46 2.33 48.56 -29.75
CA ASN A 46 2.00 49.51 -28.69
C ASN A 46 1.00 48.94 -27.67
N ARG A 47 0.27 47.89 -28.08
CA ARG A 47 -0.72 47.18 -27.25
C ARG A 47 -0.24 45.84 -26.78
N LEU A 48 0.97 45.40 -27.14
CA LEU A 48 1.56 44.12 -26.73
C LEU A 48 2.75 44.37 -25.82
N GLU A 49 2.71 43.78 -24.66
CA GLU A 49 3.84 43.74 -23.72
C GLU A 49 4.29 42.33 -23.47
N ILE A 50 5.53 42.01 -23.85
CA ILE A 50 6.11 40.69 -23.67
C ILE A 50 6.78 40.59 -22.31
N ILE A 51 6.23 39.74 -21.47
CA ILE A 51 6.81 39.40 -20.17
C ILE A 51 7.79 38.24 -20.37
N LYS A 52 9.05 38.49 -20.13
CA LYS A 52 10.09 37.44 -20.21
C LYS A 52 9.83 36.40 -19.14
N ARG A 53 9.90 35.16 -19.54
CA ARG A 53 9.82 34.04 -18.58
C ARG A 53 10.88 34.16 -17.50
N THR A 54 10.47 34.01 -16.25
CA THR A 54 11.41 33.90 -15.14
C THR A 54 12.21 32.64 -15.31
N LYS A 55 13.52 32.74 -15.51
CA LYS A 55 14.40 31.60 -15.71
C LYS A 55 14.24 30.57 -14.57
N GLY A 56 14.01 29.33 -14.93
CA GLY A 56 13.91 28.24 -13.96
C GLY A 56 12.56 28.06 -13.30
N ILE A 57 11.54 28.86 -13.67
CA ILE A 57 10.16 28.71 -13.17
C ILE A 57 9.24 28.35 -14.33
N SER A 58 8.72 27.13 -14.30
CA SER A 58 7.61 26.67 -15.14
C SER A 58 6.80 25.66 -14.35
N SER A 59 5.53 25.44 -14.69
CA SER A 59 4.70 24.41 -14.05
C SER A 59 5.38 23.04 -14.10
N SER A 60 6.04 22.73 -15.24
CA SER A 60 6.82 21.49 -15.39
C SER A 60 8.07 21.45 -14.51
N SER A 61 8.79 22.59 -14.36
CA SER A 61 9.97 22.66 -13.49
C SER A 61 9.59 22.65 -12.00
N ILE A 62 8.46 23.26 -11.64
CA ILE A 62 7.93 23.18 -10.26
C ILE A 62 7.49 21.78 -9.93
N ARG A 63 6.71 21.11 -10.81
CA ARG A 63 6.35 19.69 -10.65
C ARG A 63 7.59 18.79 -10.59
N LYS A 64 8.57 19.04 -11.46
CA LYS A 64 9.83 18.29 -11.46
C LYS A 64 10.67 18.57 -10.21
N LYS A 65 10.67 19.80 -9.68
CA LYS A 65 11.28 20.14 -8.40
C LYS A 65 10.54 19.52 -7.23
N ALA A 66 9.22 19.54 -7.19
CA ALA A 66 8.43 18.87 -6.17
C ALA A 66 8.68 17.36 -6.21
N ALA A 67 8.61 16.74 -7.38
CA ALA A 67 8.96 15.34 -7.56
C ALA A 67 10.44 15.05 -7.23
N SER A 68 11.38 15.94 -7.59
CA SER A 68 12.81 15.77 -7.32
C SER A 68 13.20 16.08 -5.89
N SER A 69 12.47 16.91 -5.15
CA SER A 69 12.72 17.10 -3.71
C SER A 69 12.41 15.83 -2.92
N ILE A 70 11.44 15.04 -3.36
CA ILE A 70 11.15 13.70 -2.82
C ILE A 70 12.20 12.68 -3.30
N THR A 71 12.76 12.86 -4.51
CA THR A 71 13.79 11.99 -5.09
C THR A 71 15.24 12.43 -4.78
N GLN A 72 15.46 13.53 -4.09
CA GLN A 72 16.77 13.97 -3.62
C GLN A 72 17.27 13.31 -2.34
N ILE A 73 16.55 12.33 -1.82
CA ILE A 73 17.17 11.32 -0.97
C ILE A 73 18.30 10.72 -1.82
N LYS A 74 19.53 10.91 -1.38
CA LYS A 74 20.78 10.63 -2.14
C LYS A 74 20.94 9.18 -2.64
N ASN A 75 20.02 8.30 -2.31
CA ASN A 75 20.03 6.88 -2.66
C ASN A 75 18.80 6.53 -3.49
N LYS A 76 18.86 6.76 -4.79
CA LYS A 76 17.89 6.19 -5.75
C LYS A 76 18.14 4.68 -5.88
N LYS A 77 17.80 3.95 -4.84
CA LYS A 77 17.92 2.50 -4.85
C LYS A 77 16.67 1.85 -5.45
N LEU A 78 16.89 0.88 -6.32
CA LEU A 78 15.85 -0.01 -6.80
C LEU A 78 15.55 -1.04 -5.70
N MET A 79 14.36 -0.95 -5.10
CA MET A 79 13.97 -1.79 -3.95
C MET A 79 13.28 -3.06 -4.43
N LEU A 80 14.04 -4.14 -4.64
CA LEU A 80 13.49 -5.48 -4.95
C LEU A 80 13.21 -6.26 -3.65
N THR A 81 12.38 -5.66 -2.79
CA THR A 81 12.02 -6.15 -1.46
C THR A 81 10.51 -6.37 -1.33
N PRO A 82 10.01 -7.17 -0.37
CA PRO A 82 8.58 -7.45 -0.21
C PRO A 82 7.79 -6.29 0.45
N GLY A 83 8.35 -5.10 0.48
CA GLY A 83 7.72 -3.90 1.03
C GLY A 83 8.54 -3.26 2.17
N PRO A 84 8.27 -1.98 2.50
CA PRO A 84 7.22 -1.13 1.89
C PRO A 84 7.36 -0.98 0.37
N ALA A 85 6.23 -0.74 -0.32
CA ALA A 85 6.24 -0.39 -1.74
C ALA A 85 6.92 0.97 -1.96
N SER A 86 7.47 1.18 -3.14
CA SER A 86 7.96 2.50 -3.55
C SER A 86 6.80 3.49 -3.66
N ILE A 87 7.09 4.76 -3.39
CA ILE A 87 6.09 5.83 -3.41
C ILE A 87 5.56 6.01 -4.83
N LEU A 88 4.25 5.92 -4.99
CA LEU A 88 3.51 6.23 -6.21
C LEU A 88 3.22 7.74 -6.29
N HIS A 89 3.00 8.27 -7.49
CA HIS A 89 2.50 9.64 -7.62
C HIS A 89 1.16 9.81 -6.90
N ASP A 90 0.28 8.85 -7.05
CA ASP A 90 -1.05 8.81 -6.43
C ASP A 90 -0.99 8.94 -4.90
N ASN A 91 0.08 8.43 -4.26
CA ASN A 91 0.27 8.58 -2.83
C ASN A 91 0.47 10.03 -2.38
N LEU A 92 0.86 10.92 -3.29
CA LEU A 92 1.26 12.29 -2.98
C LEU A 92 0.15 13.31 -3.26
N ASP A 93 -0.85 12.94 -4.05
CA ASP A 93 -1.87 13.86 -4.55
C ASP A 93 -2.72 14.49 -3.44
N TYR A 94 -2.87 13.78 -2.31
CA TYR A 94 -3.71 14.18 -1.18
C TYR A 94 -2.95 14.37 0.13
N LEU A 95 -1.61 14.50 0.11
CA LEU A 95 -0.81 14.61 1.33
C LEU A 95 -0.82 15.98 2.03
N GLY A 96 -1.30 16.99 1.41
CA GLY A 96 -1.31 18.34 1.97
C GLY A 96 -2.63 19.05 1.70
N PRO A 97 -3.00 19.99 2.52
CA PRO A 97 -2.39 20.44 3.77
C PRO A 97 -2.50 19.41 4.91
N MET A 98 -1.90 19.72 6.08
CA MET A 98 -2.01 18.89 7.28
C MET A 98 -3.46 18.80 7.74
N PHE A 99 -3.89 17.58 8.06
CA PHE A 99 -5.25 17.31 8.55
C PHE A 99 -5.33 17.44 10.07
N GLY A 100 -6.45 17.98 10.54
CA GLY A 100 -6.76 18.13 11.96
C GLY A 100 -7.85 17.15 12.44
N ARG A 101 -8.02 17.09 13.75
CA ARG A 101 -9.16 16.38 14.34
C ARG A 101 -10.44 17.18 14.05
N GLY A 102 -11.49 16.52 13.54
CA GLY A 102 -12.74 17.17 13.13
C GLY A 102 -12.72 17.79 11.74
N ASP A 103 -11.70 17.50 10.94
CA ASP A 103 -11.63 17.86 9.53
C ASP A 103 -12.58 16.99 8.72
N ASP A 104 -13.58 17.63 8.10
CA ASP A 104 -14.63 16.92 7.37
C ASP A 104 -14.08 16.28 6.09
N GLU A 105 -13.16 16.93 5.39
CA GLU A 105 -12.53 16.40 4.17
C GLU A 105 -11.71 15.14 4.50
N TYR A 106 -10.94 15.17 5.57
CA TYR A 106 -10.23 13.97 6.04
C TYR A 106 -11.19 12.86 6.47
N THR A 107 -12.28 13.21 7.10
CA THR A 107 -13.30 12.23 7.51
C THR A 107 -13.88 11.51 6.29
N GLU A 108 -14.26 12.25 5.24
CA GLU A 108 -14.74 11.68 3.98
C GLU A 108 -13.68 10.76 3.32
N MET A 109 -12.42 11.21 3.24
CA MET A 109 -11.33 10.37 2.73
C MET A 109 -11.17 9.08 3.53
N SER A 110 -11.18 9.18 4.86
CA SER A 110 -10.98 8.01 5.73
C SER A 110 -12.11 7.01 5.62
N GLU A 111 -13.35 7.46 5.44
CA GLU A 111 -14.52 6.60 5.22
C GLU A 111 -14.41 5.84 3.90
N LYS A 112 -14.05 6.51 2.82
CA LYS A 112 -13.81 5.86 1.51
C LYS A 112 -12.71 4.80 1.58
N VAL A 113 -11.61 5.11 2.29
CA VAL A 113 -10.53 4.12 2.51
C VAL A 113 -11.03 2.93 3.33
N ILE A 114 -11.81 3.16 4.38
CA ILE A 114 -12.38 2.08 5.20
C ILE A 114 -13.33 1.20 4.36
N ASP A 115 -14.17 1.80 3.54
CA ASP A 115 -15.12 1.07 2.69
C ASP A 115 -14.38 0.22 1.65
N TRP A 116 -13.39 0.79 1.00
CA TRP A 116 -12.53 0.06 0.08
C TRP A 116 -11.79 -1.12 0.75
N VAL A 117 -11.21 -0.89 1.93
CA VAL A 117 -10.54 -1.94 2.69
C VAL A 117 -11.53 -3.01 3.18
N ARG A 118 -12.77 -2.62 3.51
CA ARG A 118 -13.85 -3.54 3.87
C ARG A 118 -14.20 -4.46 2.68
N GLU A 119 -14.30 -3.89 1.49
CA GLU A 119 -14.53 -4.64 0.25
C GLU A 119 -13.38 -5.63 -0.02
N LEU A 120 -12.13 -5.17 0.00
CA LEU A 120 -10.96 -6.02 -0.23
C LEU A 120 -10.81 -7.15 0.80
N SER A 121 -11.17 -6.91 2.04
CA SER A 121 -11.05 -7.88 3.12
C SER A 121 -12.26 -8.80 3.27
N GLY A 122 -13.41 -8.43 2.72
CA GLY A 122 -14.68 -9.12 2.93
C GLY A 122 -15.13 -9.12 4.41
N GLN A 123 -14.69 -8.13 5.20
CA GLN A 123 -14.98 -8.04 6.63
C GLN A 123 -16.06 -7.01 6.94
N ASP A 124 -16.79 -7.20 8.04
CA ASP A 124 -17.89 -6.29 8.44
C ASP A 124 -17.40 -5.00 9.08
N GLN A 125 -16.28 -5.08 9.80
CA GLN A 125 -15.70 -3.99 10.56
C GLN A 125 -14.23 -3.83 10.20
N VAL A 126 -13.81 -2.58 10.00
CA VAL A 126 -12.41 -2.20 9.78
C VAL A 126 -12.09 -1.03 10.70
N ILE A 127 -11.02 -1.17 11.48
CA ILE A 127 -10.48 -0.12 12.34
C ILE A 127 -9.02 0.07 11.96
N TYR A 128 -8.58 1.31 11.82
CA TYR A 128 -7.18 1.63 11.61
C TYR A 128 -6.57 2.30 12.84
N ALA A 129 -5.27 2.10 13.02
CA ALA A 129 -4.48 2.70 14.08
C ALA A 129 -3.13 3.16 13.55
N GLN A 130 -2.51 4.14 14.21
CA GLN A 130 -1.16 4.56 13.88
C GLN A 130 -0.16 3.51 14.36
N GLY A 131 0.54 2.90 13.41
CA GLY A 131 1.53 1.86 13.74
C GLY A 131 1.93 1.02 12.54
N SER A 132 2.84 0.08 12.79
CA SER A 132 3.24 -0.95 11.82
C SER A 132 2.22 -2.10 11.77
N ALA A 133 2.34 -2.99 10.78
CA ALA A 133 1.58 -4.24 10.77
C ALA A 133 1.69 -5.01 12.08
N THR A 134 2.89 -5.06 12.69
CA THR A 134 3.12 -5.75 13.95
C THR A 134 2.24 -5.20 15.07
N PHE A 135 2.07 -3.87 15.16
CA PHE A 135 1.14 -3.27 16.10
C PHE A 135 -0.32 -3.68 15.84
N GLY A 136 -0.75 -3.66 14.57
CA GLY A 136 -2.10 -4.09 14.20
C GLY A 136 -2.36 -5.57 14.52
N LEU A 137 -1.38 -6.44 14.27
CA LEU A 137 -1.45 -7.86 14.62
C LEU A 137 -1.58 -8.05 16.13
N GLU A 138 -0.73 -7.42 16.91
CA GLU A 138 -0.74 -7.50 18.38
C GLU A 138 -2.05 -6.93 18.93
N LEU A 139 -2.51 -5.78 18.43
CA LEU A 139 -3.78 -5.17 18.81
C LEU A 139 -4.97 -6.10 18.53
N ALA A 140 -5.00 -6.75 17.34
CA ALA A 140 -6.03 -7.70 16.97
C ALA A 140 -6.01 -8.94 17.87
N LEU A 141 -4.85 -9.56 18.06
CA LEU A 141 -4.69 -10.76 18.89
C LEU A 141 -5.11 -10.51 20.33
N HIS A 142 -4.66 -9.42 20.93
CA HIS A 142 -5.03 -9.06 22.31
C HIS A 142 -6.51 -8.67 22.46
N SER A 143 -7.12 -8.11 21.41
CA SER A 143 -8.53 -7.71 21.46
C SER A 143 -9.50 -8.87 21.32
N PHE A 144 -9.12 -9.98 20.68
CA PHE A 144 -10.08 -11.03 20.34
C PHE A 144 -9.64 -12.45 20.70
N VAL A 145 -8.33 -12.75 20.63
CA VAL A 145 -7.84 -14.12 20.76
C VAL A 145 -7.67 -14.53 22.22
N LYS A 146 -8.25 -15.66 22.56
CA LYS A 146 -8.14 -16.30 23.89
C LYS A 146 -8.40 -17.79 23.79
N GLY A 147 -8.05 -18.52 24.83
CA GLY A 147 -8.29 -19.97 24.94
C GLY A 147 -7.27 -20.78 24.17
N LYS A 148 -7.71 -21.87 23.58
CA LYS A 148 -6.86 -22.83 22.87
C LYS A 148 -6.61 -22.40 21.44
N VAL A 149 -5.35 -22.23 21.07
CA VAL A 149 -4.90 -21.67 19.78
C VAL A 149 -4.08 -22.72 19.02
N LEU A 150 -4.43 -22.94 17.76
CA LEU A 150 -3.59 -23.67 16.81
C LEU A 150 -2.88 -22.65 15.91
N LEU A 151 -1.57 -22.58 15.98
CA LEU A 151 -0.72 -21.78 15.11
C LEU A 151 -0.16 -22.66 13.99
N ILE A 152 -0.43 -22.28 12.74
CA ILE A 152 0.14 -22.92 11.55
C ILE A 152 1.50 -22.28 11.27
N SER A 153 2.58 -23.04 11.46
CA SER A 153 3.94 -22.59 11.17
C SER A 153 4.25 -22.78 9.68
N THR A 154 4.73 -21.69 9.06
CA THR A 154 5.19 -21.63 7.67
C THR A 154 6.55 -20.93 7.54
N GLY A 155 7.06 -20.33 8.63
CA GLY A 155 8.34 -19.64 8.68
C GLY A 155 8.33 -18.46 9.64
N TYR A 156 9.24 -17.52 9.43
CA TYR A 156 9.53 -16.42 10.35
C TYR A 156 8.30 -15.59 10.77
N TYR A 157 7.40 -15.29 9.83
CA TYR A 157 6.26 -14.40 10.13
C TYR A 157 5.13 -15.13 10.84
N SER A 158 4.90 -16.41 10.55
CA SER A 158 4.00 -17.23 11.34
C SER A 158 4.53 -17.44 12.77
N ASP A 159 5.82 -17.74 12.92
CA ASP A 159 6.44 -17.92 14.25
C ASP A 159 6.43 -16.62 15.08
N ARG A 160 6.47 -15.44 14.39
CA ARG A 160 6.28 -14.17 15.07
C ARG A 160 4.91 -14.03 15.74
N LEU A 161 3.86 -14.64 15.17
CA LEU A 161 2.51 -14.57 15.75
C LEU A 161 2.48 -15.19 17.15
N GLU A 162 3.25 -16.26 17.40
CA GLU A 162 3.40 -16.84 18.73
C GLU A 162 3.81 -15.81 19.76
N ARG A 163 4.80 -14.96 19.43
CA ARG A 163 5.34 -13.92 20.34
C ARG A 163 4.38 -12.77 20.56
N LEU A 164 3.39 -12.59 19.68
CA LEU A 164 2.39 -11.53 19.76
C LEU A 164 1.11 -11.99 20.46
N LEU A 165 0.96 -13.28 20.75
CA LEU A 165 -0.22 -13.82 21.41
C LEU A 165 -0.31 -13.35 22.88
N PRO A 166 -1.55 -13.18 23.40
CA PRO A 166 -1.76 -12.94 24.83
C PRO A 166 -1.14 -14.08 25.67
N PRO A 167 -0.48 -13.77 26.79
CA PRO A 167 0.24 -14.79 27.61
C PRO A 167 -0.63 -15.90 28.17
N LYS A 168 -1.96 -15.75 28.16
CA LYS A 168 -2.93 -16.74 28.69
C LYS A 168 -3.46 -17.70 27.65
N CYS A 169 -3.00 -17.62 26.40
CA CYS A 169 -3.39 -18.58 25.36
C CYS A 169 -2.69 -19.94 25.56
N ASP A 170 -3.44 -21.02 25.36
CA ASP A 170 -2.91 -22.39 25.28
C ASP A 170 -2.56 -22.66 23.79
N ILE A 171 -1.25 -22.67 23.46
CA ILE A 171 -0.76 -22.68 22.11
C ILE A 171 -0.31 -24.08 21.69
N SER A 172 -0.87 -24.56 20.60
CA SER A 172 -0.36 -25.73 19.85
C SER A 172 0.17 -25.23 18.50
N ILE A 173 1.31 -25.74 18.07
CA ILE A 173 1.92 -25.40 16.78
C ILE A 173 1.92 -26.63 15.89
N CYS A 174 1.56 -26.48 14.62
CA CYS A 174 1.73 -27.50 13.59
C CYS A 174 2.39 -26.91 12.35
N ASN A 175 3.18 -27.70 11.64
CA ASN A 175 3.65 -27.33 10.31
C ASN A 175 2.48 -27.37 9.32
N TYR A 176 2.55 -26.52 8.30
CA TYR A 176 1.46 -26.45 7.31
C TYR A 176 1.18 -27.80 6.63
N GLU A 177 2.21 -28.57 6.35
CA GLU A 177 2.12 -29.89 5.71
C GLU A 177 1.42 -30.94 6.61
N GLU A 178 1.42 -30.72 7.92
CA GLU A 178 0.81 -31.62 8.91
C GLU A 178 -0.62 -31.23 9.28
N LEU A 179 -1.11 -30.11 8.72
CA LEU A 179 -2.39 -29.50 9.08
C LEU A 179 -3.57 -30.49 9.00
N ASP A 180 -3.62 -31.30 7.95
CA ASP A 180 -4.71 -32.27 7.76
C ASP A 180 -4.80 -33.31 8.90
N GLY A 181 -3.68 -33.68 9.50
CA GLY A 181 -3.60 -34.63 10.61
C GLY A 181 -4.04 -34.06 11.97
N VAL A 182 -4.15 -32.73 12.13
CA VAL A 182 -4.51 -32.14 13.41
C VAL A 182 -5.93 -32.50 13.82
N GLN A 183 -6.09 -32.93 15.08
CA GLN A 183 -7.38 -33.29 15.67
C GLN A 183 -7.64 -32.49 16.94
N GLY A 184 -8.88 -32.48 17.39
CA GLY A 184 -9.29 -31.83 18.63
C GLY A 184 -10.20 -30.63 18.42
N SER A 185 -10.30 -29.80 19.46
CA SER A 185 -11.07 -28.55 19.41
C SER A 185 -10.17 -27.39 19.80
N TYR A 186 -10.31 -26.31 19.07
CA TYR A 186 -9.57 -25.06 19.28
C TYR A 186 -10.54 -23.87 19.28
N ASP A 187 -10.19 -22.80 19.97
CA ASP A 187 -10.93 -21.54 19.89
C ASP A 187 -10.51 -20.75 18.64
N TRP A 188 -9.22 -20.87 18.27
CA TRP A 188 -8.63 -20.14 17.15
C TRP A 188 -7.65 -20.98 16.35
N VAL A 189 -7.66 -20.78 15.03
CA VAL A 189 -6.58 -21.16 14.11
C VAL A 189 -5.92 -19.87 13.60
N LEU A 190 -4.60 -19.81 13.66
CA LEU A 190 -3.82 -18.66 13.20
C LEU A 190 -2.89 -19.04 12.06
N CYS A 191 -2.83 -18.22 11.02
CA CYS A 191 -1.84 -18.37 9.95
C CYS A 191 -1.33 -17.03 9.44
N ALA A 192 -0.11 -17.02 8.90
CA ALA A 192 0.34 -15.98 7.98
C ALA A 192 -0.06 -16.40 6.56
N TYR A 193 -0.96 -15.63 5.90
CA TYR A 193 -1.44 -15.99 4.56
C TYR A 193 -0.28 -16.04 3.56
N THR A 194 0.61 -15.06 3.64
CA THR A 194 1.83 -14.99 2.83
C THR A 194 3.06 -14.95 3.73
N GLU A 195 3.83 -16.02 3.74
CA GLU A 195 5.13 -16.11 4.40
C GLU A 195 6.22 -15.62 3.45
N THR A 196 6.54 -14.32 3.54
CA THR A 196 7.49 -13.69 2.61
C THR A 196 8.93 -14.11 2.85
N SER A 197 9.26 -14.62 4.05
CA SER A 197 10.61 -15.07 4.37
C SER A 197 11.06 -16.26 3.53
N VAL A 198 10.12 -17.07 3.07
CA VAL A 198 10.36 -18.26 2.23
C VAL A 198 9.57 -18.21 0.91
N ALA A 199 8.94 -17.08 0.60
CA ALA A 199 8.04 -16.88 -0.54
C ALA A 199 7.01 -18.02 -0.67
N PHE A 200 6.25 -18.24 0.39
CA PHE A 200 5.23 -19.27 0.46
C PHE A 200 3.85 -18.68 0.75
N LYS A 201 2.82 -19.21 0.12
CA LYS A 201 1.43 -18.84 0.37
C LYS A 201 0.64 -20.09 0.78
N VAL A 202 -0.04 -20.02 1.92
CA VAL A 202 -0.95 -21.10 2.34
C VAL A 202 -2.17 -21.15 1.43
N ASP A 203 -2.75 -22.33 1.24
CA ASP A 203 -4.09 -22.46 0.67
C ASP A 203 -5.12 -22.08 1.75
N LEU A 204 -5.68 -20.88 1.62
CA LEU A 204 -6.58 -20.35 2.64
C LEU A 204 -7.94 -21.10 2.67
N ASP A 205 -8.36 -21.70 1.56
CA ASP A 205 -9.56 -22.57 1.52
C ASP A 205 -9.33 -23.84 2.37
N LEU A 206 -8.17 -24.48 2.23
CA LEU A 206 -7.77 -25.61 3.06
C LEU A 206 -7.74 -25.23 4.55
N VAL A 207 -7.10 -24.11 4.88
CA VAL A 207 -7.02 -23.61 6.26
C VAL A 207 -8.42 -23.30 6.81
N LYS A 208 -9.33 -22.71 6.03
CA LYS A 208 -10.71 -22.45 6.46
C LYS A 208 -11.50 -23.72 6.69
N LYS A 209 -11.39 -24.70 5.80
CA LYS A 209 -12.04 -26.03 5.97
C LYS A 209 -11.56 -26.68 7.26
N LYS A 210 -10.26 -26.63 7.52
CA LYS A 210 -9.67 -27.18 8.75
C LYS A 210 -10.15 -26.44 10.00
N SER A 211 -10.11 -25.12 9.99
CA SER A 211 -10.63 -24.28 11.08
C SER A 211 -12.07 -24.65 11.43
N ASN A 212 -12.94 -24.81 10.41
CA ASN A 212 -14.33 -25.23 10.60
C ASN A 212 -14.44 -26.63 11.23
N SER A 213 -13.62 -27.61 10.78
CA SER A 213 -13.61 -28.96 11.32
C SER A 213 -13.18 -29.01 12.79
N LEU A 214 -12.29 -28.09 13.19
CA LEU A 214 -11.83 -27.91 14.56
C LEU A 214 -12.76 -27.02 15.40
N LYS A 215 -13.86 -26.51 14.82
CA LYS A 215 -14.81 -25.55 15.42
C LYS A 215 -14.14 -24.24 15.87
N ALA A 216 -13.06 -23.88 15.24
CA ALA A 216 -12.23 -22.71 15.58
C ALA A 216 -12.56 -21.51 14.68
N LYS A 217 -12.33 -20.31 15.18
CA LYS A 217 -12.27 -19.07 14.39
C LYS A 217 -10.93 -18.97 13.69
N LEU A 218 -10.91 -18.29 12.54
CA LEU A 218 -9.71 -18.10 11.74
C LEU A 218 -9.16 -16.69 11.88
N PHE A 219 -7.93 -16.56 12.38
CA PHE A 219 -7.14 -15.33 12.30
C PHE A 219 -6.13 -15.43 11.18
N VAL A 220 -6.01 -14.35 10.39
CA VAL A 220 -5.09 -14.24 9.27
C VAL A 220 -4.18 -13.02 9.41
N ASP A 221 -2.86 -13.23 9.47
CA ASP A 221 -1.92 -12.16 9.15
C ASP A 221 -1.98 -11.91 7.64
N ALA A 222 -2.71 -10.87 7.24
CA ALA A 222 -2.90 -10.48 5.85
C ALA A 222 -1.87 -9.44 5.37
N THR A 223 -0.80 -9.21 6.13
CA THR A 223 0.19 -8.15 5.84
C THR A 223 0.81 -8.29 4.46
N GLY A 224 1.08 -9.50 3.99
CA GLY A 224 1.67 -9.76 2.69
C GLY A 224 0.66 -10.07 1.58
N SER A 225 -0.63 -10.16 1.89
CA SER A 225 -1.66 -10.68 0.99
C SER A 225 -2.77 -9.69 0.64
N ILE A 226 -3.19 -8.83 1.58
CA ILE A 226 -4.31 -7.91 1.37
C ILE A 226 -4.09 -7.04 0.12
N GLY A 227 -5.13 -6.93 -0.71
CA GLY A 227 -5.08 -6.21 -1.98
C GLY A 227 -4.36 -6.94 -3.11
N LEU A 228 -3.70 -8.07 -2.86
CA LEU A 228 -2.96 -8.85 -3.85
C LEU A 228 -3.49 -10.27 -4.05
N GLU A 229 -3.91 -10.92 -2.99
CA GLU A 229 -4.46 -12.28 -2.98
C GLU A 229 -5.97 -12.25 -2.75
N ASP A 230 -6.65 -13.35 -3.03
CA ASP A 230 -8.10 -13.51 -2.90
C ASP A 230 -8.46 -14.25 -1.59
N PHE A 231 -9.75 -14.49 -1.31
CA PHE A 231 -10.30 -15.31 -0.22
C PHE A 231 -10.10 -14.74 1.20
N HIS A 232 -9.81 -13.45 1.35
CA HIS A 232 -9.70 -12.82 2.67
C HIS A 232 -11.00 -12.88 3.49
N GLU A 233 -12.16 -12.97 2.83
CA GLU A 233 -13.47 -13.13 3.46
C GLU A 233 -13.61 -14.41 4.30
N TYR A 234 -12.72 -15.40 4.12
CA TYR A 234 -12.69 -16.62 4.93
C TYR A 234 -12.21 -16.39 6.35
N ALA A 235 -11.45 -15.33 6.60
CA ALA A 235 -11.01 -14.97 7.93
C ALA A 235 -12.18 -14.46 8.78
N ASP A 236 -12.15 -14.76 10.07
CA ASP A 236 -13.02 -14.14 11.06
C ASP A 236 -12.40 -12.85 11.62
N LEU A 237 -11.06 -12.81 11.65
CA LEU A 237 -10.24 -11.69 12.10
C LEU A 237 -8.97 -11.64 11.28
N MET A 238 -8.53 -10.43 10.91
CA MET A 238 -7.23 -10.22 10.27
C MET A 238 -6.62 -8.89 10.65
N ALA A 239 -5.29 -8.79 10.46
CA ALA A 239 -4.60 -7.52 10.56
C ALA A 239 -3.52 -7.37 9.49
N PHE A 240 -3.21 -6.12 9.13
CA PHE A 240 -2.28 -5.77 8.05
C PHE A 240 -1.87 -4.30 8.12
N SER A 241 -1.07 -3.84 7.17
CA SER A 241 -0.62 -2.44 7.09
C SER A 241 -0.94 -1.79 5.75
N SER A 242 -0.89 -0.45 5.72
CA SER A 242 -1.09 0.37 4.52
C SER A 242 -0.04 0.16 3.43
N CYS A 243 1.20 -0.17 3.78
CA CYS A 243 2.37 0.02 2.93
C CYS A 243 2.84 -1.23 2.17
N LYS A 244 2.01 -2.28 2.13
CA LYS A 244 2.27 -3.46 1.29
C LYS A 244 1.23 -3.55 0.18
N GLY A 245 0.44 -4.58 0.10
CA GLY A 245 -0.50 -4.78 -1.00
C GLY A 245 -1.55 -3.68 -1.20
N LEU A 246 -1.80 -2.85 -0.20
CA LEU A 246 -2.61 -1.62 -0.35
C LEU A 246 -1.85 -0.46 -1.00
N LEU A 247 -0.52 -0.55 -1.14
CA LEU A 247 0.33 0.43 -1.84
C LEU A 247 0.33 1.85 -1.27
N GLY A 248 -0.05 2.03 0.00
CA GLY A 248 0.01 3.31 0.70
C GLY A 248 1.36 3.58 1.36
N LEU A 249 1.49 4.75 1.97
CA LEU A 249 2.62 5.08 2.83
C LEU A 249 2.61 4.25 4.11
N THR A 250 3.77 4.14 4.75
CA THR A 250 3.91 3.52 6.08
C THR A 250 3.18 4.33 7.13
N GLY A 251 2.78 3.69 8.23
CA GLY A 251 2.25 4.38 9.42
C GLY A 251 0.81 4.03 9.78
N ALA A 252 0.05 3.36 8.91
CA ALA A 252 -1.26 2.82 9.28
C ALA A 252 -1.24 1.30 9.38
N SER A 253 -1.82 0.78 10.44
CA SER A 253 -2.19 -0.62 10.60
C SER A 253 -3.72 -0.75 10.64
N PHE A 254 -4.22 -1.87 10.16
CA PHE A 254 -5.65 -2.17 10.10
C PHE A 254 -5.96 -3.45 10.84
N VAL A 255 -7.08 -3.45 11.53
CA VAL A 255 -7.73 -4.63 12.12
C VAL A 255 -9.10 -4.75 11.47
N ALA A 256 -9.34 -5.86 10.78
CA ALA A 256 -10.59 -6.13 10.07
C ALA A 256 -11.20 -7.43 10.62
N PHE A 257 -12.52 -7.45 10.89
CA PHE A 257 -13.15 -8.56 11.61
C PHE A 257 -14.65 -8.67 11.36
N LYS A 258 -15.19 -9.88 11.59
CA LYS A 258 -16.63 -10.15 11.54
C LYS A 258 -17.34 -9.52 12.73
N LYS A 259 -18.50 -8.90 12.49
CA LYS A 259 -19.31 -8.23 13.52
C LYS A 259 -19.73 -9.17 14.67
N SER A 260 -19.78 -10.47 14.40
CA SER A 260 -20.10 -11.49 15.40
C SER A 260 -18.99 -11.74 16.44
N LEU A 261 -17.78 -11.24 16.21
CA LEU A 261 -16.69 -11.40 17.18
C LEU A 261 -16.89 -10.51 18.41
N LEU A 262 -16.68 -11.11 19.57
CA LEU A 262 -16.75 -10.41 20.85
C LEU A 262 -15.34 -9.92 21.25
N LYS A 263 -15.21 -8.60 21.37
CA LYS A 263 -13.97 -7.97 21.87
C LYS A 263 -13.78 -8.26 23.36
N GLN A 264 -12.51 -8.40 23.75
CA GLN A 264 -12.11 -8.40 25.15
C GLN A 264 -11.93 -6.95 25.62
N SER A 265 -12.28 -6.67 26.88
CA SER A 265 -11.94 -5.42 27.51
C SER A 265 -10.45 -5.40 27.84
N LEU A 266 -9.75 -4.36 27.41
CA LEU A 266 -8.33 -4.14 27.67
C LEU A 266 -8.16 -2.88 28.51
N ASP A 267 -7.46 -2.98 29.62
CA ASP A 267 -7.21 -1.85 30.53
C ASP A 267 -6.19 -0.82 29.99
N LYS A 268 -5.53 -1.14 28.87
CA LYS A 268 -4.53 -0.27 28.27
C LYS A 268 -5.17 0.64 27.22
N PHE A 269 -5.21 1.94 27.49
CA PHE A 269 -5.86 2.93 26.62
C PHE A 269 -5.44 2.84 25.14
N TYR A 270 -4.14 2.86 24.84
CA TYR A 270 -3.66 2.82 23.44
C TYR A 270 -3.80 1.43 22.80
N PHE A 271 -3.93 0.37 23.59
CA PHE A 271 -4.10 -1.02 23.14
C PHE A 271 -5.58 -1.43 23.08
N ASN A 272 -6.50 -0.46 23.07
CA ASN A 272 -7.93 -0.68 22.97
C ASN A 272 -8.43 -0.24 21.60
N LEU A 273 -9.07 -1.15 20.85
CA LEU A 273 -9.63 -0.87 19.54
C LEU A 273 -10.65 0.28 19.55
N ASP A 274 -11.42 0.45 20.63
CA ASP A 274 -12.40 1.53 20.72
C ASP A 274 -11.73 2.91 20.80
N THR A 275 -10.57 3.01 21.43
CA THR A 275 -9.77 4.25 21.43
C THR A 275 -9.42 4.73 20.02
N HIS A 276 -9.11 3.81 19.13
CA HIS A 276 -8.81 4.11 17.72
C HIS A 276 -10.08 4.35 16.92
N LYS A 277 -11.11 3.54 17.13
CA LYS A 277 -12.42 3.67 16.47
C LYS A 277 -13.07 5.03 16.74
N GLU A 278 -13.04 5.48 17.98
CA GLU A 278 -13.62 6.75 18.42
C GLU A 278 -12.69 7.95 18.19
N LYS A 279 -11.57 7.73 17.49
CA LYS A 279 -10.60 8.77 17.15
C LYS A 279 -10.09 9.56 18.38
N MET A 280 -9.97 8.89 19.52
CA MET A 280 -9.48 9.52 20.78
C MET A 280 -7.98 9.84 20.74
N VAL A 281 -7.25 9.24 19.80
CA VAL A 281 -5.81 9.45 19.55
C VAL A 281 -5.56 9.99 18.15
N THR A 282 -4.39 10.58 17.94
CA THR A 282 -3.98 11.05 16.61
C THR A 282 -3.87 9.86 15.64
N GLY A 283 -4.55 9.95 14.52
CA GLY A 283 -4.55 8.93 13.48
C GLY A 283 -3.38 9.04 12.51
N PRO A 284 -3.18 8.03 11.65
CA PRO A 284 -2.15 8.00 10.61
C PRO A 284 -2.59 8.80 9.37
N TYR A 285 -2.85 10.09 9.49
CA TYR A 285 -3.49 10.93 8.48
C TYR A 285 -2.86 10.82 7.10
N HIS A 286 -1.54 10.95 7.00
CA HIS A 286 -0.85 10.88 5.71
C HIS A 286 -0.89 9.48 5.08
N ALA A 287 -0.85 8.42 5.89
CA ALA A 287 -0.98 7.07 5.37
C ALA A 287 -2.39 6.81 4.82
N ILE A 288 -3.44 7.32 5.48
CA ILE A 288 -4.82 7.22 5.00
C ILE A 288 -5.02 8.05 3.72
N ALA A 289 -4.56 9.31 3.71
CA ALA A 289 -4.64 10.16 2.52
C ALA A 289 -3.88 9.55 1.32
N SER A 290 -2.74 8.92 1.56
CA SER A 290 -1.98 8.22 0.52
C SER A 290 -2.71 7.02 -0.05
N LEU A 291 -3.49 6.30 0.76
CA LEU A 291 -4.34 5.20 0.30
C LEU A 291 -5.51 5.72 -0.54
N TYR A 292 -6.13 6.81 -0.10
CA TYR A 292 -7.20 7.44 -0.85
C TYR A 292 -6.78 7.75 -2.30
N GLY A 293 -5.57 8.28 -2.49
CA GLY A 293 -5.02 8.54 -3.82
C GLY A 293 -4.80 7.29 -4.68
N VAL A 294 -4.64 6.12 -4.06
CA VAL A 294 -4.37 4.86 -4.80
C VAL A 294 -5.64 4.12 -5.22
N ILE A 295 -6.77 4.34 -4.56
CA ILE A 295 -7.99 3.52 -4.71
C ILE A 295 -8.33 3.29 -6.19
N ASP A 296 -8.43 4.35 -6.98
CA ASP A 296 -8.88 4.28 -8.38
C ASP A 296 -7.90 3.54 -9.32
N ASN A 297 -6.63 3.47 -8.95
CA ASN A 297 -5.57 2.86 -9.76
C ASN A 297 -5.02 1.56 -9.17
N HIS A 298 -5.53 1.10 -8.02
CA HIS A 298 -4.99 -0.07 -7.32
C HIS A 298 -4.95 -1.33 -8.20
N ASP A 299 -6.01 -1.60 -8.95
CA ASP A 299 -6.07 -2.75 -9.86
C ASP A 299 -5.02 -2.69 -10.97
N LEU A 300 -4.70 -1.50 -11.47
CA LEU A 300 -3.62 -1.30 -12.44
C LEU A 300 -2.28 -1.71 -11.83
N TYR A 301 -2.02 -1.32 -10.60
CA TYR A 301 -0.78 -1.67 -9.89
C TYR A 301 -0.73 -3.15 -9.53
N LYS A 302 -1.83 -3.74 -9.04
CA LYS A 302 -1.96 -5.19 -8.83
C LYS A 302 -1.62 -5.96 -10.11
N LYS A 303 -2.16 -5.52 -11.25
CA LYS A 303 -1.88 -6.13 -12.56
C LYS A 303 -0.39 -6.04 -12.95
N ARG A 304 0.28 -4.92 -12.65
CA ARG A 304 1.74 -4.79 -12.88
C ARG A 304 2.53 -5.78 -12.05
N ILE A 305 2.20 -5.94 -10.77
CA ILE A 305 2.83 -6.90 -9.87
C ILE A 305 2.65 -8.33 -10.40
N MET A 306 1.42 -8.68 -10.80
CA MET A 306 1.12 -9.99 -11.36
C MET A 306 1.85 -10.26 -12.68
N ASN A 307 1.99 -9.26 -13.55
CA ASN A 307 2.77 -9.36 -14.78
C ASN A 307 4.25 -9.62 -14.48
N SER A 308 4.83 -8.92 -13.50
CA SER A 308 6.21 -9.17 -13.04
C SER A 308 6.38 -10.58 -12.51
N LYS A 309 5.44 -11.05 -11.66
CA LYS A 309 5.43 -12.44 -11.17
C LYS A 309 5.40 -13.44 -12.33
N ASN A 310 4.45 -13.31 -13.24
CA ASN A 310 4.28 -14.22 -14.38
C ASN A 310 5.53 -14.26 -15.28
N TYR A 311 6.17 -13.11 -15.47
CA TYR A 311 7.43 -13.03 -16.20
C TYR A 311 8.52 -13.87 -15.50
N ILE A 312 8.70 -13.72 -14.19
CA ILE A 312 9.69 -14.47 -13.41
C ILE A 312 9.39 -15.98 -13.43
N LEU A 313 8.13 -16.37 -13.20
CA LEU A 313 7.70 -17.77 -13.24
C LEU A 313 7.97 -18.41 -14.61
N THR A 314 7.76 -17.68 -15.68
CA THR A 314 8.00 -18.16 -17.05
C THR A 314 9.50 -18.26 -17.35
N LYS A 315 10.24 -17.22 -17.05
CA LYS A 315 11.67 -17.12 -17.35
C LYS A 315 12.51 -18.14 -16.58
N TYR A 316 12.18 -18.36 -15.32
CA TYR A 316 12.92 -19.24 -14.42
C TYR A 316 12.18 -20.55 -14.11
N LYS A 317 11.34 -21.02 -15.04
CA LYS A 317 10.47 -22.21 -14.87
C LYS A 317 11.20 -23.44 -14.32
N GLY A 318 12.49 -23.62 -14.63
CA GLY A 318 13.28 -24.77 -14.19
C GLY A 318 13.79 -24.69 -12.75
N ILE A 319 13.73 -23.52 -12.13
CA ILE A 319 14.30 -23.26 -10.80
C ILE A 319 13.35 -22.51 -9.85
N VAL A 320 12.10 -22.30 -10.24
CA VAL A 320 11.07 -21.76 -9.35
C VAL A 320 10.32 -22.87 -8.65
N ARG A 321 9.88 -22.65 -7.41
CA ARG A 321 8.97 -23.56 -6.73
C ARG A 321 7.69 -23.69 -7.57
N PRO A 322 7.16 -24.90 -7.81
CA PRO A 322 6.06 -25.10 -8.76
C PRO A 322 4.71 -24.57 -8.30
N SER A 323 4.49 -24.44 -7.00
CA SER A 323 3.19 -24.03 -6.42
C SER A 323 3.35 -23.09 -5.23
N ASN A 324 2.24 -22.55 -4.77
CA ASN A 324 2.14 -21.74 -3.54
C ASN A 324 3.01 -20.49 -3.52
N GLN A 325 3.29 -19.91 -4.68
CA GLN A 325 4.02 -18.65 -4.80
C GLN A 325 3.08 -17.47 -4.55
N PRO A 326 3.38 -16.58 -3.60
CA PRO A 326 2.58 -15.38 -3.37
C PRO A 326 2.71 -14.37 -4.52
N ALA A 327 1.76 -13.43 -4.60
CA ALA A 327 1.76 -12.38 -5.61
C ALA A 327 3.00 -11.49 -5.52
N LEU A 328 3.47 -11.20 -4.31
CA LEU A 328 4.51 -10.19 -4.08
C LEU A 328 5.95 -10.70 -4.22
N CYS A 329 6.18 -12.01 -4.16
CA CYS A 329 7.53 -12.58 -4.30
C CYS A 329 7.51 -14.04 -4.77
N THR A 330 8.64 -14.51 -5.29
CA THR A 330 8.85 -15.86 -5.80
C THR A 330 10.15 -16.44 -5.26
N TYR A 331 10.12 -17.70 -4.82
CA TYR A 331 11.33 -18.45 -4.47
C TYR A 331 12.02 -19.02 -5.71
N LEU A 332 13.32 -18.86 -5.78
CA LEU A 332 14.21 -19.43 -6.81
C LEU A 332 15.24 -20.36 -6.17
N GLU A 333 15.47 -21.52 -6.77
CA GLU A 333 16.53 -22.48 -6.38
C GLU A 333 17.92 -22.04 -6.83
N GLY A 334 18.17 -20.76 -6.97
CA GLY A 334 19.42 -20.17 -7.40
C GLY A 334 19.79 -18.97 -6.56
N LYS A 335 21.02 -18.51 -6.73
CA LYS A 335 21.51 -17.31 -6.08
C LYS A 335 21.15 -16.09 -6.92
N LEU A 336 20.46 -15.15 -6.29
CA LEU A 336 20.10 -13.86 -6.89
C LEU A 336 21.21 -12.85 -6.59
N GLU A 337 21.73 -12.20 -7.62
CA GLU A 337 22.79 -11.17 -7.52
C GLU A 337 22.31 -9.88 -8.18
N ALA A 338 22.58 -8.76 -7.52
CA ALA A 338 22.41 -7.44 -8.11
C ALA A 338 23.54 -7.12 -9.07
N LEU A 339 23.21 -6.53 -10.24
CA LEU A 339 24.22 -6.11 -11.22
C LEU A 339 24.69 -4.67 -11.01
N ASP A 340 24.14 -3.97 -10.01
CA ASP A 340 24.41 -2.57 -9.71
C ASP A 340 24.26 -2.34 -8.21
N ASP A 341 25.13 -1.56 -7.59
CA ASP A 341 25.13 -1.21 -6.16
C ASP A 341 23.89 -0.41 -5.72
N ASN A 342 23.14 0.15 -6.67
CA ASN A 342 21.88 0.82 -6.39
C ASN A 342 20.68 -0.12 -6.28
N ILE A 343 20.88 -1.44 -6.40
CA ILE A 343 19.81 -2.43 -6.27
C ILE A 343 19.85 -3.04 -4.88
N VAL A 344 18.72 -2.97 -4.17
CA VAL A 344 18.55 -3.62 -2.89
C VAL A 344 17.74 -4.89 -3.08
N LEU A 345 18.39 -6.02 -2.94
CA LEU A 345 17.74 -7.33 -2.93
C LEU A 345 17.15 -7.62 -1.54
N TYR A 346 16.12 -8.42 -1.52
CA TYR A 346 15.59 -8.92 -0.26
C TYR A 346 16.54 -9.93 0.37
N SER A 347 16.88 -9.68 1.63
CA SER A 347 17.56 -10.65 2.49
C SER A 347 16.51 -11.30 3.40
N PRO A 348 16.09 -12.54 3.12
CA PRO A 348 15.11 -13.24 3.96
C PRO A 348 15.60 -13.40 5.39
N ARG A 349 14.66 -13.41 6.33
CA ARG A 349 14.96 -13.65 7.77
C ARG A 349 15.04 -15.14 8.10
N SER A 350 14.70 -15.99 7.15
CA SER A 350 14.88 -17.45 7.24
C SER A 350 16.12 -17.86 6.43
N GLU A 351 16.83 -18.89 6.87
CA GLU A 351 17.89 -19.50 6.09
C GLU A 351 17.29 -20.21 4.88
N LEU A 352 17.79 -19.94 3.70
CA LEU A 352 17.33 -20.51 2.45
C LEU A 352 18.53 -21.03 1.63
N SER A 353 18.33 -22.16 0.98
CA SER A 353 19.29 -22.68 -0.03
C SER A 353 19.26 -21.89 -1.34
N GLY A 354 18.16 -21.15 -1.59
CA GLY A 354 17.95 -20.30 -2.77
C GLY A 354 17.77 -18.84 -2.42
N SER A 355 17.04 -18.14 -3.28
CA SER A 355 16.77 -16.70 -3.12
C SER A 355 15.28 -16.39 -3.27
N VAL A 356 14.87 -15.25 -2.74
CA VAL A 356 13.53 -14.71 -2.94
C VAL A 356 13.62 -13.46 -3.81
N ILE A 357 12.98 -13.49 -4.98
CA ILE A 357 12.82 -12.33 -5.84
C ILE A 357 11.47 -11.67 -5.57
N CYS A 358 11.47 -10.34 -5.40
CA CYS A 358 10.26 -9.59 -5.10
C CYS A 358 9.81 -8.80 -6.33
N HIS A 359 8.48 -8.77 -6.55
CA HIS A 359 7.83 -8.11 -7.68
C HIS A 359 7.20 -6.77 -7.30
N PHE A 360 7.26 -6.44 -6.04
CA PHE A 360 6.39 -5.49 -5.39
C PHE A 360 7.11 -4.22 -4.89
N GLY A 361 8.31 -4.35 -4.34
CA GLY A 361 9.03 -3.21 -3.76
C GLY A 361 9.26 -2.07 -4.76
N GLU A 362 9.37 -2.39 -6.05
CA GLU A 362 9.57 -1.43 -7.13
C GLU A 362 8.59 -1.69 -8.28
N ILE A 363 7.34 -1.36 -8.07
CA ILE A 363 6.26 -1.54 -9.06
C ILE A 363 6.37 -0.66 -10.31
N HIS A 364 7.28 0.31 -10.29
CA HIS A 364 7.57 1.16 -11.46
C HIS A 364 8.51 0.48 -12.45
N THR A 365 9.24 -0.56 -12.02
CA THR A 365 10.18 -1.28 -12.87
C THR A 365 9.44 -2.25 -13.76
N SER A 366 9.59 -2.10 -15.09
CA SER A 366 9.06 -3.11 -16.00
C SER A 366 9.85 -4.41 -15.88
N SER A 367 9.18 -5.55 -16.05
CA SER A 367 9.79 -6.89 -16.01
C SER A 367 10.94 -7.04 -17.01
N ILE A 368 10.85 -6.41 -18.18
CA ILE A 368 11.91 -6.40 -19.21
C ILE A 368 13.20 -5.74 -18.69
N ASN A 369 13.08 -4.75 -17.82
CA ASN A 369 14.24 -4.06 -17.23
C ASN A 369 14.89 -4.85 -16.10
N LEU A 370 14.22 -5.84 -15.50
CA LEU A 370 14.80 -6.68 -14.45
C LEU A 370 16.03 -7.44 -14.93
N ASP A 371 16.04 -7.93 -16.19
CA ASP A 371 17.16 -8.67 -16.77
C ASP A 371 18.49 -7.89 -16.83
N LYS A 372 18.38 -6.56 -16.88
CA LYS A 372 19.51 -5.65 -16.85
C LYS A 372 19.95 -5.28 -15.42
N ARG A 373 19.21 -5.74 -14.43
CA ARG A 373 19.34 -5.34 -13.04
C ARG A 373 19.81 -6.47 -12.14
N ILE A 374 19.42 -7.69 -12.45
CA ILE A 374 19.67 -8.88 -11.63
C ILE A 374 20.21 -10.02 -12.50
N LYS A 375 20.99 -10.88 -11.86
CA LYS A 375 21.47 -12.16 -12.40
C LYS A 375 21.05 -13.28 -11.45
N VAL A 376 20.62 -14.41 -12.00
CA VAL A 376 20.38 -15.64 -11.25
C VAL A 376 21.41 -16.66 -11.69
N THR A 377 22.13 -17.23 -10.72
CA THR A 377 23.10 -18.29 -10.92
C THR A 377 22.62 -19.54 -10.18
N CYS A 378 22.60 -20.68 -10.88
CA CYS A 378 22.24 -22.00 -10.33
C CYS A 378 23.48 -22.68 -9.80
#